data_286880a3fb8ceaffcb675833b0e2e20c
#
_entry.id   286880a3fb8ceaffcb675833b0e2e20c
#
_cell.length_a   1.000
_cell.length_b   1.000
_cell.length_c   1.000
_cell.angle_alpha   90.00
_cell.angle_beta   90.00
_cell.angle_gamma   90.00
#
_symmetry.space_group_name_H-M   'P 1'
#
loop_
_entity.id
_entity.type
_entity.pdbx_description
1 polymer ?
#
loop_
_entity_poly.entity_id
_entity_poly.type
_entity_poly.pdbx_seq_one_letter_code
_entity_poly.pdbx_strand_id
1 'polypeptide(L)'
;MKHHLCSVLFTVAFFTAFAAGSQCAPPDARAWKAGVASVVITPEKALWMAGYASRNKPAEGKETDLHAKALALEDAQGTRLVVVTLDLIGVPRALRKNLEKRCGEAYKLPPEGLLLNASHTHSGPEFRVDRAPWDDGNLKPTRDGEAYGELLEGRLFQLIGEALDKLSPAKLGYSHARAGFAMNRRLPTPKGYQNSPNPDGPVDQSVPVLRVEGEDGKLRAVVFGYACHNTSLALYKWNADYAGYAQEFVQAEHPGTVALFMMGCGGDQNPYPRKTVEMAQQHGRALANAVETALSVAPREVNGPLRSAYGEVDLDYDV
;
A
#
# COMPACT_ATOMS: atom_id res chain seq x y z
N MET A 1 -47.94 -18.55 -91.07
CA MET A 1 -47.59 -19.52 -90.00
C MET A 1 -46.25 -19.05 -89.41
N LYS A 2 -46.26 -18.37 -88.26
CA LYS A 2 -45.04 -17.84 -87.59
C LYS A 2 -45.01 -18.44 -86.20
N HIS A 3 -44.01 -19.30 -85.85
CA HIS A 3 -43.80 -19.89 -84.59
C HIS A 3 -43.05 -18.89 -83.71
N HIS A 4 -43.61 -18.53 -82.56
CA HIS A 4 -42.90 -17.77 -81.52
C HIS A 4 -42.30 -18.77 -80.48
N LEU A 5 -40.97 -18.76 -80.36
CA LEU A 5 -40.25 -19.50 -79.30
C LEU A 5 -40.19 -18.64 -78.09
N CYS A 6 -40.68 -19.06 -76.98
CA CYS A 6 -40.64 -18.39 -75.72
C CYS A 6 -39.44 -18.96 -74.92
N SER A 7 -38.37 -18.18 -74.73
CA SER A 7 -37.21 -18.53 -73.92
C SER A 7 -37.45 -18.09 -72.47
N VAL A 8 -37.48 -19.00 -71.54
CA VAL A 8 -37.55 -18.77 -70.10
C VAL A 8 -36.12 -18.73 -69.57
N LEU A 9 -35.67 -17.56 -69.11
CA LEU A 9 -34.42 -17.40 -68.35
C LEU A 9 -34.67 -17.75 -66.88
N PHE A 10 -33.99 -18.78 -66.38
CA PHE A 10 -33.88 -19.06 -64.96
C PHE A 10 -32.72 -18.29 -64.37
N THR A 11 -33.01 -17.30 -63.51
CA THR A 11 -32.00 -16.57 -62.74
C THR A 11 -31.80 -17.29 -61.40
N VAL A 12 -30.65 -17.92 -61.22
CA VAL A 12 -30.25 -18.52 -59.94
C VAL A 12 -29.58 -17.44 -59.08
N ALA A 13 -30.26 -17.00 -58.05
CA ALA A 13 -29.70 -16.06 -57.07
C ALA A 13 -28.89 -16.86 -56.01
N PHE A 14 -27.58 -16.67 -56.04
CA PHE A 14 -26.66 -17.15 -54.97
C PHE A 14 -26.77 -16.22 -53.77
N PHE A 15 -27.41 -16.68 -52.68
CA PHE A 15 -27.32 -16.03 -51.37
C PHE A 15 -26.02 -16.45 -50.73
N THR A 16 -25.02 -15.58 -50.75
CA THR A 16 -23.83 -15.68 -49.87
C THR A 16 -24.20 -15.21 -48.48
N ALA A 17 -24.40 -16.14 -47.54
CA ALA A 17 -24.53 -15.82 -46.14
C ALA A 17 -23.16 -15.33 -45.61
N PHE A 18 -23.01 -14.02 -45.42
CA PHE A 18 -21.91 -13.46 -44.64
C PHE A 18 -22.14 -13.84 -43.17
N ALA A 19 -21.36 -14.79 -42.66
CA ALA A 19 -21.24 -15.03 -41.24
C ALA A 19 -20.53 -13.79 -40.63
N ALA A 20 -21.30 -12.92 -40.01
CA ALA A 20 -20.78 -11.86 -39.17
C ALA A 20 -20.07 -12.50 -37.97
N GLY A 21 -18.75 -12.69 -38.11
CA GLY A 21 -17.92 -13.04 -36.96
C GLY A 21 -18.05 -11.93 -35.96
N SER A 22 -18.57 -12.24 -34.76
CA SER A 22 -18.51 -11.34 -33.59
C SER A 22 -17.03 -11.05 -33.31
N GLN A 23 -16.50 -9.96 -33.85
CA GLN A 23 -15.24 -9.42 -33.39
C GLN A 23 -15.46 -8.91 -31.98
N CYS A 24 -14.94 -9.65 -30.99
CA CYS A 24 -14.85 -9.14 -29.63
C CYS A 24 -14.10 -7.80 -29.69
N ALA A 25 -14.77 -6.73 -29.27
CA ALA A 25 -14.11 -5.42 -29.20
C ALA A 25 -12.85 -5.57 -28.33
N PRO A 26 -11.72 -4.95 -28.72
CA PRO A 26 -10.53 -4.96 -27.88
C PRO A 26 -10.90 -4.45 -26.47
N PRO A 27 -10.39 -5.07 -25.40
CA PRO A 27 -10.69 -4.63 -24.05
C PRO A 27 -10.38 -3.15 -23.92
N ASP A 28 -11.29 -2.40 -23.29
CA ASP A 28 -11.07 -0.97 -23.04
C ASP A 28 -9.79 -0.83 -22.18
N ALA A 29 -8.76 -0.20 -22.73
CA ALA A 29 -7.48 0.00 -22.02
C ALA A 29 -7.64 0.78 -20.72
N ARG A 30 -8.82 1.32 -20.43
CA ARG A 30 -9.21 2.00 -19.19
C ARG A 30 -9.83 1.06 -18.15
N ALA A 31 -10.11 -0.19 -18.49
CA ALA A 31 -10.76 -1.11 -17.58
C ALA A 31 -9.77 -1.59 -16.52
N TRP A 32 -10.07 -1.30 -15.25
CA TRP A 32 -9.39 -1.83 -14.11
C TRP A 32 -10.28 -2.83 -13.37
N LYS A 33 -9.63 -3.81 -12.72
CA LYS A 33 -10.24 -4.51 -11.60
C LYS A 33 -9.44 -4.21 -10.34
N ALA A 34 -10.14 -4.11 -9.22
CA ALA A 34 -9.53 -3.93 -7.91
C ALA A 34 -10.18 -4.84 -6.87
N GLY A 35 -9.38 -5.33 -5.95
CA GLY A 35 -9.83 -6.10 -4.80
C GLY A 35 -9.07 -5.67 -3.55
N VAL A 36 -9.74 -5.65 -2.40
CA VAL A 36 -9.18 -5.11 -1.16
C VAL A 36 -9.38 -6.08 -0.01
N ALA A 37 -8.37 -6.22 0.83
CA ALA A 37 -8.44 -7.00 2.07
C ALA A 37 -7.69 -6.29 3.20
N SER A 38 -8.06 -6.60 4.44
CA SER A 38 -7.42 -6.07 5.65
C SER A 38 -7.41 -7.13 6.74
N VAL A 39 -6.31 -7.21 7.50
CA VAL A 39 -6.17 -8.12 8.62
C VAL A 39 -5.45 -7.44 9.78
N VAL A 40 -5.86 -7.76 11.01
CA VAL A 40 -5.14 -7.36 12.22
C VAL A 40 -3.87 -8.20 12.35
N ILE A 41 -2.75 -7.52 12.56
CA ILE A 41 -1.43 -8.13 12.77
C ILE A 41 -0.84 -7.81 14.15
N THR A 42 -1.63 -7.24 15.05
CA THR A 42 -1.22 -7.00 16.44
C THR A 42 -0.79 -8.32 17.09
N PRO A 43 0.40 -8.38 17.72
CA PRO A 43 0.79 -9.56 18.46
C PRO A 43 -0.15 -9.83 19.65
N GLU A 44 -0.48 -11.11 19.88
CA GLU A 44 -1.25 -11.53 21.05
C GLU A 44 -0.39 -11.57 22.32
N LYS A 45 0.92 -11.75 22.14
CA LYS A 45 1.90 -11.81 23.23
C LYS A 45 2.64 -10.49 23.37
N ALA A 46 3.15 -10.25 24.56
CA ALA A 46 4.08 -9.17 24.85
C ALA A 46 5.45 -9.46 24.19
N LEU A 47 5.69 -8.85 23.03
CA LEU A 47 6.97 -8.95 22.33
C LEU A 47 7.80 -7.68 22.54
N TRP A 48 9.11 -7.77 22.29
CA TRP A 48 9.95 -6.60 22.14
C TRP A 48 9.47 -5.73 20.96
N MET A 49 9.60 -4.42 21.13
CA MET A 49 9.14 -3.43 20.14
C MET A 49 10.31 -2.89 19.34
N ALA A 50 10.12 -2.71 18.04
CA ALA A 50 11.10 -2.13 17.14
C ALA A 50 11.21 -0.61 17.28
N GLY A 51 12.28 -0.02 16.74
CA GLY A 51 12.43 1.38 16.41
C GLY A 51 13.17 2.26 17.43
N TYR A 52 13.09 1.99 18.72
CA TYR A 52 13.78 2.77 19.74
C TYR A 52 14.78 1.91 20.52
N ALA A 53 16.09 2.19 20.34
CA ALA A 53 17.20 1.49 21.03
C ALA A 53 17.17 1.66 22.56
N SER A 54 16.52 2.71 23.08
CA SER A 54 16.37 2.95 24.51
C SER A 54 15.35 2.07 25.21
N ARG A 55 14.58 1.26 24.47
CA ARG A 55 13.60 0.34 25.08
C ARG A 55 14.30 -0.75 25.86
N ASN A 56 13.82 -1.01 27.07
CA ASN A 56 14.41 -1.94 28.02
C ASN A 56 13.42 -3.03 28.51
N LYS A 57 12.22 -3.09 27.93
CA LYS A 57 11.18 -4.09 28.22
C LYS A 57 10.29 -4.33 27.00
N PRO A 58 9.56 -5.46 26.95
CA PRO A 58 8.53 -5.73 25.95
C PRO A 58 7.35 -4.77 26.03
N ALA A 59 6.45 -4.87 25.04
CA ALA A 59 5.18 -4.16 25.05
C ALA A 59 4.31 -4.55 26.24
N GLU A 60 3.57 -3.58 26.79
CA GLU A 60 2.70 -3.74 27.96
C GLU A 60 1.19 -3.76 27.59
N GLY A 61 0.88 -3.76 26.27
CA GLY A 61 -0.48 -3.74 25.76
C GLY A 61 -0.58 -3.05 24.41
N LYS A 62 -1.78 -2.61 24.07
CA LYS A 62 -2.02 -1.86 22.83
C LYS A 62 -2.75 -0.55 23.12
N GLU A 63 -2.47 0.44 22.29
CA GLU A 63 -3.22 1.69 22.17
C GLU A 63 -4.21 1.60 21.00
N THR A 64 -3.70 1.10 19.83
CA THR A 64 -4.50 0.77 18.66
C THR A 64 -4.05 -0.58 18.10
N ASP A 65 -4.89 -1.20 17.27
CA ASP A 65 -4.46 -2.37 16.51
C ASP A 65 -3.46 -2.00 15.41
N LEU A 66 -2.58 -2.95 15.09
CA LEU A 66 -1.71 -2.91 13.93
C LEU A 66 -2.38 -3.69 12.80
N HIS A 67 -2.32 -3.15 11.59
CA HIS A 67 -2.96 -3.76 10.43
C HIS A 67 -1.96 -4.06 9.31
N ALA A 68 -2.28 -5.09 8.54
CA ALA A 68 -1.84 -5.27 7.17
C ALA A 68 -3.03 -5.12 6.24
N LYS A 69 -2.86 -4.39 5.14
CA LYS A 69 -3.91 -4.12 4.17
C LYS A 69 -3.37 -4.36 2.77
N ALA A 70 -4.14 -5.00 1.91
CA ALA A 70 -3.76 -5.30 0.53
C ALA A 70 -4.75 -4.69 -0.46
N LEU A 71 -4.22 -4.06 -1.49
CA LEU A 71 -4.94 -3.64 -2.68
C LEU A 71 -4.38 -4.40 -3.88
N ALA A 72 -5.17 -5.30 -4.45
CA ALA A 72 -4.88 -5.94 -5.72
C ALA A 72 -5.47 -5.11 -6.87
N LEU A 73 -4.67 -4.89 -7.90
CA LEU A 73 -5.03 -4.22 -9.15
C LEU A 73 -4.75 -5.16 -10.32
N GLU A 74 -5.67 -5.19 -11.28
CA GLU A 74 -5.50 -5.90 -12.56
C GLU A 74 -5.93 -4.96 -13.70
N ASP A 75 -5.06 -4.79 -14.71
CA ASP A 75 -5.39 -4.01 -15.90
C ASP A 75 -6.15 -4.84 -16.94
N ALA A 76 -6.52 -4.20 -18.06
CA ALA A 76 -7.26 -4.83 -19.15
C ALA A 76 -6.49 -5.98 -19.84
N GLN A 77 -5.16 -6.04 -19.66
CA GLN A 77 -4.30 -7.09 -20.22
C GLN A 77 -4.10 -8.26 -19.23
N GLY A 78 -4.63 -8.15 -18.01
CA GLY A 78 -4.46 -9.13 -16.96
C GLY A 78 -3.15 -8.97 -16.18
N THR A 79 -2.41 -7.87 -16.36
CA THR A 79 -1.24 -7.54 -15.56
C THR A 79 -1.68 -7.19 -14.14
N ARG A 80 -1.02 -7.76 -13.14
CA ARG A 80 -1.40 -7.62 -11.72
C ARG A 80 -0.33 -6.92 -10.90
N LEU A 81 -0.79 -6.07 -9.98
CA LEU A 81 0.00 -5.48 -8.91
C LEU A 81 -0.77 -5.62 -7.60
N VAL A 82 -0.10 -6.13 -6.58
CA VAL A 82 -0.64 -6.12 -5.21
C VAL A 82 0.23 -5.20 -4.36
N VAL A 83 -0.39 -4.15 -3.84
CA VAL A 83 0.21 -3.24 -2.86
C VAL A 83 -0.21 -3.70 -1.47
N VAL A 84 0.76 -3.99 -0.62
CA VAL A 84 0.52 -4.35 0.79
C VAL A 84 1.12 -3.29 1.68
N THR A 85 0.30 -2.66 2.52
CA THR A 85 0.76 -1.72 3.55
C THR A 85 0.73 -2.39 4.92
N LEU A 86 1.71 -2.08 5.76
CA LEU A 86 1.99 -2.79 7.01
C LEU A 86 2.28 -1.80 8.13
N ASP A 87 1.60 -1.91 9.27
CA ASP A 87 1.92 -1.12 10.45
C ASP A 87 3.11 -1.74 11.22
N LEU A 88 4.28 -1.72 10.57
CA LEU A 88 5.54 -2.26 11.04
C LEU A 88 6.68 -1.28 10.82
N ILE A 89 7.84 -1.54 11.46
CA ILE A 89 9.06 -0.73 11.28
C ILE A 89 9.67 -0.87 9.87
N GLY A 90 9.49 -2.00 9.23
CA GLY A 90 10.06 -2.32 7.94
C GLY A 90 9.69 -3.72 7.49
N VAL A 91 10.12 -4.07 6.28
CA VAL A 91 9.92 -5.40 5.69
C VAL A 91 11.28 -6.09 5.58
N PRO A 92 11.54 -7.16 6.38
CA PRO A 92 12.77 -7.94 6.26
C PRO A 92 12.90 -8.60 4.87
N ARG A 93 14.14 -8.73 4.39
CA ARG A 93 14.42 -9.38 3.09
C ARG A 93 13.86 -10.81 3.05
N ALA A 94 14.05 -11.59 4.11
CA ALA A 94 13.56 -12.96 4.20
C ALA A 94 12.04 -13.04 4.03
N LEU A 95 11.28 -12.20 4.74
CA LEU A 95 9.82 -12.12 4.60
C LEU A 95 9.40 -11.79 3.16
N ARG A 96 10.06 -10.79 2.54
CA ARG A 96 9.81 -10.43 1.14
C ARG A 96 10.04 -11.61 0.20
N LYS A 97 11.18 -12.30 0.30
CA LYS A 97 11.55 -13.42 -0.56
C LYS A 97 10.61 -14.62 -0.41
N ASN A 98 10.22 -14.95 0.82
CA ASN A 98 9.27 -16.02 1.10
C ASN A 98 7.88 -15.73 0.50
N LEU A 99 7.37 -14.51 0.68
CA LEU A 99 6.10 -14.09 0.08
C LEU A 99 6.15 -14.10 -1.44
N GLU A 100 7.23 -13.58 -2.03
CA GLU A 100 7.46 -13.56 -3.48
C GLU A 100 7.37 -14.98 -4.06
N LYS A 101 8.09 -15.94 -3.46
CA LYS A 101 8.05 -17.34 -3.89
C LYS A 101 6.64 -17.93 -3.78
N ARG A 102 6.02 -17.82 -2.60
CA ARG A 102 4.69 -18.39 -2.33
C ARG A 102 3.61 -17.79 -3.24
N CYS A 103 3.62 -16.47 -3.42
CA CYS A 103 2.65 -15.78 -4.28
C CYS A 103 2.87 -16.11 -5.77
N GLY A 104 4.13 -16.26 -6.20
CA GLY A 104 4.47 -16.71 -7.54
C GLY A 104 3.94 -18.13 -7.83
N GLU A 105 4.12 -19.06 -6.91
CA GLU A 105 3.65 -20.43 -7.03
C GLU A 105 2.12 -20.54 -7.00
N ALA A 106 1.45 -19.90 -6.02
CA ALA A 106 0.02 -20.06 -5.78
C ALA A 106 -0.84 -19.14 -6.64
N TYR A 107 -0.47 -17.87 -6.78
CA TYR A 107 -1.30 -16.83 -7.41
C TYR A 107 -0.79 -16.37 -8.77
N LYS A 108 0.36 -16.91 -9.24
CA LYS A 108 1.02 -16.49 -10.47
C LYS A 108 1.36 -14.99 -10.47
N LEU A 109 1.65 -14.45 -9.29
CA LEU A 109 2.04 -13.06 -9.10
C LEU A 109 3.58 -12.96 -9.24
N PRO A 110 4.10 -12.25 -10.27
CA PRO A 110 5.54 -12.13 -10.46
C PRO A 110 6.17 -11.21 -9.39
N PRO A 111 7.49 -11.24 -9.18
CA PRO A 111 8.17 -10.42 -8.18
C PRO A 111 7.87 -8.93 -8.29
N GLU A 112 7.82 -8.39 -9.51
CA GLU A 112 7.48 -7.00 -9.81
C GLU A 112 5.99 -6.67 -9.56
N GLY A 113 5.14 -7.68 -9.44
CA GLY A 113 3.72 -7.56 -9.11
C GLY A 113 3.43 -7.45 -7.61
N LEU A 114 4.45 -7.54 -6.74
CA LEU A 114 4.28 -7.45 -5.29
C LEU A 114 5.03 -6.24 -4.72
N LEU A 115 4.31 -5.25 -4.19
CA LEU A 115 4.86 -4.09 -3.51
C LEU A 115 4.50 -4.15 -2.03
N LEU A 116 5.52 -4.21 -1.15
CA LEU A 116 5.36 -4.18 0.30
C LEU A 116 5.86 -2.83 0.82
N ASN A 117 5.04 -2.11 1.58
CA ASN A 117 5.39 -0.83 2.19
C ASN A 117 5.05 -0.86 3.69
N ALA A 118 6.03 -0.60 4.54
CA ALA A 118 5.82 -0.47 5.97
C ALA A 118 5.61 0.99 6.34
N SER A 119 4.66 1.27 7.24
CA SER A 119 4.38 2.63 7.74
C SER A 119 5.54 3.21 8.55
N HIS A 120 6.51 2.40 8.88
CA HIS A 120 7.67 2.73 9.73
C HIS A 120 7.26 3.16 11.15
N THR A 121 6.15 2.61 11.68
CA THR A 121 5.83 2.85 13.08
C THR A 121 6.91 2.27 13.99
N HIS A 122 7.31 3.07 14.97
CA HIS A 122 8.24 2.62 16.02
C HIS A 122 7.51 1.96 17.20
N SER A 123 6.27 1.55 17.02
CA SER A 123 5.44 0.89 18.02
C SER A 123 4.87 -0.46 17.56
N GLY A 124 5.54 -1.08 16.58
CA GLY A 124 5.32 -2.45 16.14
C GLY A 124 6.30 -3.46 16.77
N PRO A 125 6.07 -4.77 16.57
CA PRO A 125 6.92 -5.83 17.11
C PRO A 125 8.29 -5.90 16.44
N GLU A 126 9.30 -6.32 17.21
CA GLU A 126 10.60 -6.72 16.69
C GLU A 126 10.57 -8.24 16.40
N PHE A 127 10.72 -8.58 15.13
CA PHE A 127 10.69 -9.97 14.63
C PHE A 127 11.76 -10.24 13.58
N ARG A 128 12.62 -9.27 13.27
CA ARG A 128 13.66 -9.38 12.24
C ARG A 128 14.79 -10.28 12.72
N VAL A 129 15.07 -11.35 11.99
CA VAL A 129 16.15 -12.30 12.29
C VAL A 129 17.47 -11.92 11.61
N ASP A 130 17.40 -11.20 10.49
CA ASP A 130 18.52 -10.80 9.63
C ASP A 130 18.91 -9.33 9.86
N ARG A 131 19.08 -8.93 11.13
CA ARG A 131 19.55 -7.59 11.46
C ARG A 131 21.02 -7.43 11.11
N ALA A 132 21.34 -6.25 10.57
CA ALA A 132 22.72 -5.93 10.26
C ALA A 132 23.62 -5.87 11.52
N PRO A 133 24.90 -6.23 11.45
CA PRO A 133 25.80 -6.26 12.60
C PRO A 133 25.95 -4.93 13.35
N TRP A 134 25.75 -3.80 12.67
CA TRP A 134 25.79 -2.46 13.28
C TRP A 134 24.43 -2.00 13.85
N ASP A 135 23.35 -2.73 13.61
CA ASP A 135 22.08 -2.50 14.27
C ASP A 135 22.21 -3.04 15.72
N ASP A 136 23.08 -2.37 16.49
CA ASP A 136 23.54 -2.74 17.83
C ASP A 136 22.48 -2.54 18.92
N GLY A 137 21.27 -2.23 18.52
CA GLY A 137 20.14 -2.29 19.42
C GLY A 137 20.17 -3.64 20.13
N ASN A 138 20.20 -3.65 21.46
CA ASN A 138 20.24 -4.82 22.35
C ASN A 138 19.09 -5.83 22.12
N LEU A 139 18.31 -5.63 21.07
CA LEU A 139 17.15 -6.42 20.68
C LEU A 139 17.61 -7.56 19.76
N LYS A 140 18.09 -8.63 20.36
CA LYS A 140 18.19 -9.90 19.63
C LYS A 140 16.77 -10.40 19.32
N PRO A 141 16.55 -10.99 18.12
CA PRO A 141 15.29 -11.67 17.86
C PRO A 141 15.03 -12.68 18.99
N THR A 142 13.87 -12.61 19.57
CA THR A 142 13.44 -13.59 20.56
C THR A 142 12.71 -14.73 19.84
N ARG A 143 12.70 -15.90 20.45
CA ARG A 143 11.94 -17.06 19.92
C ARG A 143 10.47 -16.70 19.64
N ASP A 144 9.85 -15.88 20.50
CA ASP A 144 8.48 -15.41 20.29
C ASP A 144 8.38 -14.41 19.13
N GLY A 145 9.41 -13.58 18.90
CA GLY A 145 9.50 -12.68 17.73
C GLY A 145 9.61 -13.46 16.42
N GLU A 146 10.44 -14.49 16.39
CA GLU A 146 10.56 -15.39 15.23
C GLU A 146 9.23 -16.09 14.92
N ALA A 147 8.58 -16.68 15.94
CA ALA A 147 7.28 -17.32 15.79
C ALA A 147 6.19 -16.33 15.29
N TYR A 148 6.25 -15.08 15.74
CA TYR A 148 5.37 -14.03 15.21
C TYR A 148 5.68 -13.75 13.74
N GLY A 149 6.94 -13.72 13.33
CA GLY A 149 7.35 -13.53 11.92
C GLY A 149 6.77 -14.61 11.00
N GLU A 150 6.82 -15.86 11.41
CA GLU A 150 6.22 -17.00 10.69
C GLU A 150 4.69 -16.88 10.57
N LEU A 151 4.02 -16.52 11.67
CA LEU A 151 2.57 -16.26 11.69
C LEU A 151 2.21 -15.11 10.76
N LEU A 152 2.97 -14.01 10.80
CA LEU A 152 2.79 -12.84 9.96
C LEU A 152 2.91 -13.20 8.48
N GLU A 153 3.93 -13.96 8.09
CA GLU A 153 4.09 -14.43 6.71
C GLU A 153 2.85 -15.19 6.22
N GLY A 154 2.34 -16.11 7.03
CA GLY A 154 1.11 -16.85 6.71
C GLY A 154 -0.10 -15.93 6.53
N ARG A 155 -0.28 -14.96 7.43
CA ARG A 155 -1.37 -13.98 7.36
C ARG A 155 -1.27 -13.08 6.11
N LEU A 156 -0.07 -12.62 5.77
CA LEU A 156 0.16 -11.80 4.58
C LEU A 156 -0.09 -12.57 3.28
N PHE A 157 0.35 -13.83 3.23
CA PHE A 157 0.06 -14.69 2.09
C PHE A 157 -1.45 -14.85 1.87
N GLN A 158 -2.22 -15.12 2.93
CA GLN A 158 -3.69 -15.23 2.85
C GLN A 158 -4.32 -13.88 2.46
N LEU A 159 -3.89 -12.78 3.05
CA LEU A 159 -4.37 -11.43 2.76
C LEU A 159 -4.20 -11.05 1.28
N ILE A 160 -3.05 -11.40 0.69
CA ILE A 160 -2.78 -11.19 -0.74
C ILE A 160 -3.76 -12.00 -1.60
N GLY A 161 -3.97 -13.28 -1.26
CA GLY A 161 -4.95 -14.14 -1.93
C GLY A 161 -6.37 -13.58 -1.85
N GLU A 162 -6.81 -13.16 -0.66
CA GLU A 162 -8.13 -12.54 -0.47
C GLU A 162 -8.33 -11.27 -1.30
N ALA A 163 -7.30 -10.43 -1.42
CA ALA A 163 -7.37 -9.25 -2.26
C ALA A 163 -7.49 -9.62 -3.74
N LEU A 164 -6.75 -10.63 -4.20
CA LEU A 164 -6.82 -11.13 -5.57
C LEU A 164 -8.17 -11.78 -5.89
N ASP A 165 -8.74 -12.54 -4.96
CA ASP A 165 -10.05 -13.20 -5.12
C ASP A 165 -11.21 -12.19 -5.19
N LYS A 166 -11.04 -10.99 -4.63
CA LYS A 166 -12.02 -9.90 -4.64
C LYS A 166 -11.90 -8.97 -5.85
N LEU A 167 -11.05 -9.28 -6.82
CA LEU A 167 -10.91 -8.48 -8.04
C LEU A 167 -12.25 -8.33 -8.76
N SER A 168 -12.70 -7.10 -8.93
CA SER A 168 -13.94 -6.74 -9.60
C SER A 168 -13.80 -5.37 -10.27
N PRO A 169 -14.60 -5.05 -11.30
CA PRO A 169 -14.46 -3.81 -12.07
C PRO A 169 -14.36 -2.58 -11.18
N ALA A 170 -13.44 -1.69 -11.53
CA ALA A 170 -13.12 -0.50 -10.75
C ALA A 170 -12.66 0.66 -11.63
N LYS A 171 -12.72 1.86 -11.06
CA LYS A 171 -12.12 3.09 -11.61
C LYS A 171 -11.02 3.58 -10.68
N LEU A 172 -9.94 4.06 -11.25
CA LEU A 172 -8.82 4.62 -10.50
C LEU A 172 -8.71 6.12 -10.78
N GLY A 173 -8.53 6.90 -9.73
CA GLY A 173 -8.37 8.34 -9.82
C GLY A 173 -7.26 8.84 -8.91
N TYR A 174 -6.42 9.72 -9.41
CA TYR A 174 -5.33 10.34 -8.66
C TYR A 174 -5.64 11.79 -8.36
N SER A 175 -5.40 12.16 -7.11
CA SER A 175 -5.44 13.54 -6.62
C SER A 175 -4.28 13.77 -5.67
N HIS A 176 -4.11 14.99 -5.20
CA HIS A 176 -3.02 15.31 -4.30
C HIS A 176 -3.37 16.52 -3.44
N ALA A 177 -2.94 16.49 -2.18
CA ALA A 177 -3.09 17.56 -1.20
C ALA A 177 -1.77 17.78 -0.44
N ARG A 178 -1.81 18.50 0.68
CA ARG A 178 -0.65 18.76 1.54
C ARG A 178 -1.05 18.68 3.02
N ALA A 179 -0.10 18.18 3.84
CA ALA A 179 -0.20 18.23 5.31
C ALA A 179 1.08 18.87 5.89
N GLY A 180 0.95 19.74 6.87
CA GLY A 180 2.02 20.62 7.30
C GLY A 180 2.71 20.27 8.63
N PHE A 181 2.52 19.06 9.18
CA PHE A 181 3.08 18.71 10.50
C PHE A 181 4.47 18.06 10.45
N ALA A 182 4.97 17.69 9.26
CA ALA A 182 6.33 17.21 9.11
C ALA A 182 7.35 18.36 9.29
N MET A 183 8.41 18.07 10.02
CA MET A 183 9.52 18.99 10.29
C MET A 183 10.83 18.25 9.98
N ASN A 184 11.75 18.91 9.26
CA ASN A 184 13.09 18.37 9.07
C ASN A 184 13.76 18.15 10.44
N ARG A 185 14.53 17.06 10.56
CA ARG A 185 15.18 16.67 11.81
C ARG A 185 16.70 16.58 11.73
N ARG A 186 17.30 17.12 10.68
CA ARG A 186 18.75 17.17 10.46
C ARG A 186 19.28 18.57 10.75
N LEU A 187 19.34 18.94 12.06
CA LEU A 187 19.84 20.23 12.45
C LEU A 187 21.36 20.28 12.25
N PRO A 188 21.90 21.20 11.41
CA PRO A 188 23.34 21.35 11.22
C PRO A 188 24.01 21.82 12.49
N THR A 189 25.18 21.25 12.83
CA THR A 189 26.03 21.65 13.93
C THR A 189 27.50 21.65 13.49
N PRO A 190 28.45 22.29 14.24
CA PRO A 190 29.88 22.20 13.92
C PRO A 190 30.45 20.77 13.90
N LYS A 191 29.71 19.78 14.48
CA LYS A 191 30.13 18.37 14.58
C LYS A 191 29.33 17.46 13.63
N GLY A 192 28.64 18.01 12.62
CA GLY A 192 27.75 17.28 11.71
C GLY A 192 26.28 17.55 12.02
N TYR A 193 25.41 16.59 11.77
CA TYR A 193 23.98 16.74 11.96
C TYR A 193 23.51 16.14 13.29
N GLN A 194 22.62 16.87 13.97
CA GLN A 194 21.92 16.39 15.15
C GLN A 194 20.46 16.04 14.81
N ASN A 195 19.93 14.96 15.38
CA ASN A 195 18.50 14.65 15.29
C ASN A 195 17.69 15.58 16.20
N SER A 196 17.37 16.76 15.67
CA SER A 196 16.65 17.83 16.35
C SER A 196 15.83 18.62 15.33
N PRO A 197 14.76 19.34 15.74
CA PRO A 197 13.99 20.18 14.82
C PRO A 197 14.86 21.15 14.04
N ASN A 198 14.70 21.15 12.72
CA ASN A 198 15.35 22.08 11.81
C ASN A 198 14.29 22.77 10.93
N PRO A 199 13.72 23.92 11.36
CA PRO A 199 12.68 24.62 10.62
C PRO A 199 13.10 25.09 9.23
N ASP A 200 14.41 25.32 9.02
CA ASP A 200 14.98 25.79 7.76
C ASP A 200 15.36 24.64 6.80
N GLY A 201 15.25 23.40 7.25
CA GLY A 201 15.57 22.23 6.45
C GLY A 201 14.45 21.88 5.45
N PRO A 202 14.77 21.17 4.35
CA PRO A 202 13.79 20.76 3.36
C PRO A 202 12.75 19.79 3.96
N VAL A 203 11.50 19.93 3.53
CA VAL A 203 10.36 19.09 3.97
C VAL A 203 9.50 18.76 2.77
N ASP A 204 9.13 17.49 2.60
CA ASP A 204 8.08 17.08 1.69
C ASP A 204 6.74 17.00 2.42
N GLN A 205 5.84 17.90 2.09
CA GLN A 205 4.49 17.99 2.66
C GLN A 205 3.41 17.39 1.74
N SER A 206 3.81 16.74 0.66
CA SER A 206 2.88 16.17 -0.32
C SER A 206 2.08 15.00 0.26
N VAL A 207 0.81 14.98 -0.06
CA VAL A 207 -0.12 13.88 0.25
C VAL A 207 -0.72 13.39 -1.08
N PRO A 208 -0.03 12.49 -1.80
CA PRO A 208 -0.60 11.83 -2.97
C PRO A 208 -1.73 10.90 -2.54
N VAL A 209 -2.82 10.89 -3.31
CA VAL A 209 -4.03 10.10 -3.04
C VAL A 209 -4.48 9.37 -4.30
N LEU A 210 -4.55 8.05 -4.22
CA LEU A 210 -5.18 7.19 -5.22
C LEU A 210 -6.52 6.71 -4.66
N ARG A 211 -7.63 7.11 -5.29
CA ARG A 211 -8.96 6.56 -5.01
C ARG A 211 -9.25 5.36 -5.90
N VAL A 212 -9.90 4.37 -5.33
CA VAL A 212 -10.40 3.17 -6.03
C VAL A 212 -11.90 3.12 -5.83
N GLU A 213 -12.66 3.29 -6.91
CA GLU A 213 -14.13 3.29 -6.89
C GLU A 213 -14.67 2.07 -7.62
N GLY A 214 -15.77 1.53 -7.14
CA GLY A 214 -16.53 0.51 -7.86
C GLY A 214 -17.31 1.08 -9.04
N GLU A 215 -17.92 0.22 -9.83
CA GLU A 215 -18.85 0.65 -10.90
C GLU A 215 -20.07 1.37 -10.35
N ASP A 216 -20.45 1.10 -9.10
CA ASP A 216 -21.51 1.77 -8.37
C ASP A 216 -21.12 3.17 -7.86
N GLY A 217 -19.90 3.62 -8.16
CA GLY A 217 -19.36 4.91 -7.72
C GLY A 217 -18.96 4.96 -6.25
N LYS A 218 -19.08 3.85 -5.50
CA LYS A 218 -18.66 3.81 -4.10
C LYS A 218 -17.16 3.64 -3.97
N LEU A 219 -16.58 4.37 -3.04
CA LEU A 219 -15.18 4.27 -2.67
C LEU A 219 -14.93 2.90 -2.00
N ARG A 220 -14.00 2.12 -2.55
CA ARG A 220 -13.59 0.80 -2.01
C ARG A 220 -12.27 0.89 -1.27
N ALA A 221 -11.34 1.67 -1.81
CA ALA A 221 -10.04 1.90 -1.20
C ALA A 221 -9.53 3.31 -1.45
N VAL A 222 -8.74 3.79 -0.51
CA VAL A 222 -7.94 5.00 -0.63
C VAL A 222 -6.51 4.65 -0.26
N VAL A 223 -5.57 4.81 -1.21
CA VAL A 223 -4.14 4.74 -0.92
C VAL A 223 -3.62 6.16 -0.84
N PHE A 224 -2.98 6.51 0.27
CA PHE A 224 -2.40 7.84 0.44
C PHE A 224 -1.00 7.76 1.05
N GLY A 225 -0.16 8.72 0.70
CA GLY A 225 1.23 8.76 1.14
C GLY A 225 1.56 9.98 1.95
N TYR A 226 2.61 9.88 2.80
CA TYR A 226 3.22 11.02 3.47
C TYR A 226 4.68 10.73 3.81
N ALA A 227 5.57 11.70 3.58
CA ALA A 227 7.00 11.56 3.81
C ALA A 227 7.40 12.07 5.20
N CYS A 228 6.97 11.37 6.27
CA CYS A 228 7.29 11.76 7.65
C CYS A 228 7.41 10.53 8.54
N HIS A 229 8.47 10.46 9.36
CA HIS A 229 8.65 9.37 10.33
C HIS A 229 7.41 9.15 11.17
N ASN A 230 7.02 7.89 11.33
CA ASN A 230 5.83 7.53 12.10
C ASN A 230 6.22 7.37 13.58
N THR A 231 6.57 8.52 14.22
CA THR A 231 7.21 8.61 15.53
C THR A 231 6.64 9.71 16.41
N SER A 232 5.32 9.93 16.34
CA SER A 232 4.64 10.80 17.31
C SER A 232 4.70 10.24 18.72
N LEU A 233 4.78 8.90 18.85
CA LEU A 233 4.71 8.17 20.10
C LEU A 233 6.00 7.40 20.40
N ALA A 234 6.25 7.17 21.69
CA ALA A 234 7.31 6.31 22.19
C ALA A 234 6.81 5.42 23.37
N LEU A 235 5.53 5.03 23.34
CA LEU A 235 4.90 4.20 24.35
C LEU A 235 5.42 2.75 24.31
N TYR A 236 5.21 2.01 25.39
CA TYR A 236 5.36 0.55 25.46
C TYR A 236 4.03 -0.16 25.10
N LYS A 237 3.30 0.38 24.12
CA LYS A 237 2.03 -0.18 23.64
C LYS A 237 2.06 -0.27 22.12
N TRP A 238 1.47 -1.32 21.57
CA TRP A 238 1.26 -1.45 20.13
C TRP A 238 0.47 -0.26 19.61
N ASN A 239 0.93 0.34 18.53
CA ASN A 239 0.29 1.52 17.95
C ASN A 239 0.79 1.77 16.52
N ALA A 240 -0.12 2.10 15.62
CA ALA A 240 0.21 2.47 14.24
C ALA A 240 0.57 3.96 14.08
N ASP A 241 0.70 4.71 15.20
CA ASP A 241 1.05 6.13 15.27
C ASP A 241 0.07 7.02 14.47
N TYR A 242 0.47 8.21 14.02
CA TYR A 242 -0.40 9.12 13.29
C TYR A 242 -0.97 8.50 12.01
N ALA A 243 -0.22 7.63 11.35
CA ALA A 243 -0.67 6.97 10.13
C ALA A 243 -1.85 6.02 10.37
N GLY A 244 -1.84 5.31 11.51
CA GLY A 244 -2.98 4.49 11.94
C GLY A 244 -4.21 5.34 12.19
N TYR A 245 -4.09 6.40 12.97
CA TYR A 245 -5.20 7.33 13.22
C TYR A 245 -5.73 7.98 11.93
N ALA A 246 -4.85 8.34 10.98
CA ALA A 246 -5.30 8.88 9.70
C ALA A 246 -6.14 7.86 8.91
N GLN A 247 -5.72 6.60 8.88
CA GLN A 247 -6.46 5.52 8.23
C GLN A 247 -7.83 5.31 8.91
N GLU A 248 -7.88 5.29 10.25
CA GLU A 248 -9.12 5.17 11.02
C GLU A 248 -10.09 6.33 10.73
N PHE A 249 -9.60 7.56 10.68
CA PHE A 249 -10.44 8.73 10.40
C PHE A 249 -10.99 8.71 8.97
N VAL A 250 -10.18 8.36 7.96
CA VAL A 250 -10.69 8.21 6.59
C VAL A 250 -11.73 7.09 6.50
N GLN A 251 -11.51 5.96 7.16
CA GLN A 251 -12.49 4.86 7.18
C GLN A 251 -13.78 5.20 7.92
N ALA A 252 -13.71 6.06 8.94
CA ALA A 252 -14.89 6.53 9.66
C ALA A 252 -15.78 7.45 8.80
N GLU A 253 -15.17 8.34 8.00
CA GLU A 253 -15.89 9.21 7.05
C GLU A 253 -16.44 8.42 5.85
N HIS A 254 -15.80 7.30 5.46
CA HIS A 254 -16.19 6.45 4.33
C HIS A 254 -16.41 5.00 4.76
N PRO A 255 -17.54 4.66 5.41
CA PRO A 255 -17.81 3.30 5.88
C PRO A 255 -17.75 2.27 4.75
N GLY A 256 -17.01 1.17 4.97
CA GLY A 256 -16.79 0.13 3.99
C GLY A 256 -15.56 0.34 3.08
N THR A 257 -14.90 1.47 3.18
CA THR A 257 -13.64 1.77 2.48
C THR A 257 -12.45 1.24 3.28
N VAL A 258 -11.43 0.73 2.60
CA VAL A 258 -10.13 0.40 3.19
C VAL A 258 -9.15 1.53 2.88
N ALA A 259 -8.64 2.19 3.92
CA ALA A 259 -7.61 3.21 3.81
C ALA A 259 -6.23 2.57 4.00
N LEU A 260 -5.31 2.79 3.04
CA LEU A 260 -3.95 2.25 3.03
C LEU A 260 -2.95 3.42 3.08
N PHE A 261 -2.10 3.43 4.10
CA PHE A 261 -1.04 4.41 4.22
C PHE A 261 0.27 3.90 3.62
N MET A 262 0.90 4.68 2.77
CA MET A 262 2.23 4.42 2.23
C MET A 262 3.24 5.43 2.77
N MET A 263 4.27 4.92 3.44
CA MET A 263 5.40 5.71 3.88
C MET A 263 6.22 6.19 2.67
N GLY A 264 6.40 7.49 2.56
CA GLY A 264 7.31 8.11 1.61
C GLY A 264 8.74 8.23 2.15
N CYS A 265 9.58 9.07 1.53
CA CYS A 265 10.97 9.30 1.91
C CYS A 265 11.07 10.17 3.16
N GLY A 266 10.59 9.68 4.32
CA GLY A 266 10.51 10.42 5.58
C GLY A 266 11.72 10.26 6.51
N GLY A 267 12.88 9.82 6.01
CA GLY A 267 14.06 9.54 6.82
C GLY A 267 14.65 10.78 7.54
N ASP A 268 14.44 11.95 6.99
CA ASP A 268 14.92 13.24 7.49
C ASP A 268 13.84 14.11 8.13
N GLN A 269 12.61 13.60 8.31
CA GLN A 269 11.46 14.35 8.81
C GLN A 269 10.78 13.64 9.97
N ASN A 270 10.44 14.38 11.01
CA ASN A 270 9.62 13.92 12.14
C ASN A 270 8.30 14.70 12.22
N PRO A 271 7.24 14.11 12.79
CA PRO A 271 6.05 14.87 13.17
C PRO A 271 6.38 15.83 14.32
N TYR A 272 5.88 17.06 14.27
CA TYR A 272 6.02 18.05 15.34
C TYR A 272 4.72 18.86 15.54
N PRO A 273 4.33 19.11 16.81
CA PRO A 273 4.87 18.57 18.06
C PRO A 273 4.61 17.06 18.19
N ARG A 274 5.25 16.39 19.16
CA ARG A 274 5.11 14.94 19.35
C ARG A 274 5.25 14.52 20.81
N LYS A 275 5.01 13.27 21.15
CA LYS A 275 5.19 12.51 22.40
C LYS A 275 3.92 12.22 23.18
N THR A 276 2.74 12.66 22.73
CA THR A 276 1.48 12.30 23.37
C THR A 276 0.50 11.67 22.36
N VAL A 277 -0.47 10.91 22.87
CA VAL A 277 -1.51 10.27 22.05
C VAL A 277 -2.34 11.33 21.33
N GLU A 278 -2.68 12.42 22.00
CA GLU A 278 -3.43 13.52 21.44
C GLU A 278 -2.72 14.17 20.24
N MET A 279 -1.38 14.31 20.30
CA MET A 279 -0.59 14.82 19.18
C MET A 279 -0.59 13.85 18.01
N ALA A 280 -0.46 12.54 18.27
CA ALA A 280 -0.56 11.53 17.22
C ALA A 280 -1.95 11.56 16.55
N GLN A 281 -3.03 11.69 17.33
CA GLN A 281 -4.39 11.86 16.83
C GLN A 281 -4.56 13.14 16.02
N GLN A 282 -4.01 14.27 16.49
CA GLN A 282 -4.05 15.56 15.77
C GLN A 282 -3.34 15.46 14.41
N HIS A 283 -2.15 14.84 14.35
CA HIS A 283 -1.43 14.61 13.09
C HIS A 283 -2.20 13.65 12.18
N GLY A 284 -2.77 12.59 12.73
CA GLY A 284 -3.65 11.67 11.99
C GLY A 284 -4.85 12.39 11.41
N ARG A 285 -5.50 13.28 12.18
CA ARG A 285 -6.62 14.09 11.70
C ARG A 285 -6.19 15.09 10.64
N ALA A 286 -5.04 15.73 10.80
CA ALA A 286 -4.50 16.66 9.79
C ALA A 286 -4.21 15.94 8.45
N LEU A 287 -3.66 14.73 8.51
CA LEU A 287 -3.41 13.92 7.33
C LEU A 287 -4.72 13.42 6.69
N ALA A 288 -5.68 12.96 7.49
CA ALA A 288 -7.01 12.57 7.00
C ALA A 288 -7.72 13.74 6.31
N ASN A 289 -7.69 14.95 6.89
CA ASN A 289 -8.26 16.14 6.27
C ASN A 289 -7.61 16.49 4.92
N ALA A 290 -6.31 16.27 4.78
CA ALA A 290 -5.63 16.40 3.48
C ALA A 290 -6.12 15.35 2.47
N VAL A 291 -6.33 14.11 2.91
CA VAL A 291 -6.93 13.05 2.07
C VAL A 291 -8.34 13.45 1.65
N GLU A 292 -9.20 13.91 2.56
CA GLU A 292 -10.56 14.37 2.26
C GLU A 292 -10.57 15.54 1.26
N THR A 293 -9.62 16.47 1.42
CA THR A 293 -9.44 17.57 0.45
C THR A 293 -9.10 17.03 -0.94
N ALA A 294 -8.22 16.04 -1.04
CA ALA A 294 -7.88 15.39 -2.31
C ALA A 294 -9.05 14.58 -2.89
N LEU A 295 -9.90 14.00 -2.05
CA LEU A 295 -11.09 13.25 -2.48
C LEU A 295 -12.23 14.17 -2.94
N SER A 296 -12.31 15.41 -2.45
CA SER A 296 -13.36 16.37 -2.80
C SER A 296 -13.23 17.00 -4.18
N VAL A 297 -12.07 16.87 -4.82
CA VAL A 297 -11.83 17.40 -6.16
C VAL A 297 -11.94 16.31 -7.24
N ALA A 298 -12.24 16.71 -8.47
CA ALA A 298 -12.24 15.79 -9.60
C ALA A 298 -10.83 15.18 -9.79
N PRO A 299 -10.69 13.86 -9.76
CA PRO A 299 -9.38 13.22 -9.89
C PRO A 299 -8.89 13.24 -11.34
N ARG A 300 -7.59 13.15 -11.50
CA ARG A 300 -7.02 12.72 -12.77
C ARG A 300 -7.25 11.22 -12.92
N GLU A 301 -7.94 10.80 -13.97
CA GLU A 301 -8.11 9.37 -14.26
C GLU A 301 -6.77 8.68 -14.43
N VAL A 302 -6.67 7.48 -13.82
CA VAL A 302 -5.52 6.60 -13.96
C VAL A 302 -5.91 5.46 -14.91
N ASN A 303 -5.29 5.45 -16.09
CA ASN A 303 -5.54 4.46 -17.12
C ASN A 303 -4.33 3.53 -17.28
N GLY A 304 -4.58 2.30 -17.73
CA GLY A 304 -3.54 1.33 -18.07
C GLY A 304 -2.74 1.68 -19.32
N PRO A 305 -1.77 0.86 -19.72
CA PRO A 305 -1.45 -0.42 -19.09
C PRO A 305 -0.64 -0.28 -17.80
N LEU A 306 -0.78 -1.25 -16.90
CA LEU A 306 0.06 -1.37 -15.71
C LEU A 306 1.48 -1.80 -16.11
N ARG A 307 2.46 -1.12 -15.55
CA ARG A 307 3.87 -1.49 -15.73
C ARG A 307 4.57 -1.45 -14.37
N SER A 308 5.22 -2.53 -14.02
CA SER A 308 6.04 -2.66 -12.82
C SER A 308 7.38 -3.28 -13.16
N ALA A 309 8.39 -2.97 -12.35
CA ALA A 309 9.70 -3.57 -12.44
C ALA A 309 10.23 -3.78 -11.02
N TYR A 310 11.02 -4.82 -10.84
CA TYR A 310 11.71 -5.12 -9.59
C TYR A 310 13.18 -5.36 -9.87
N GLY A 311 14.04 -4.84 -9.01
CA GLY A 311 15.48 -5.08 -9.06
C GLY A 311 16.08 -4.97 -7.67
N GLU A 312 17.19 -5.68 -7.45
CA GLU A 312 18.01 -5.58 -6.25
C GLU A 312 19.30 -4.86 -6.59
N VAL A 313 19.74 -3.99 -5.71
CA VAL A 313 20.99 -3.23 -5.83
C VAL A 313 21.80 -3.46 -4.56
N ASP A 314 23.03 -3.90 -4.71
CA ASP A 314 23.98 -3.96 -3.60
C ASP A 314 24.53 -2.56 -3.34
N LEU A 315 24.51 -2.15 -2.07
CA LEU A 315 25.08 -0.89 -1.62
C LEU A 315 26.27 -1.20 -0.71
N ASP A 316 27.43 -0.72 -1.10
CA ASP A 316 28.62 -0.81 -0.26
C ASP A 316 28.49 0.16 0.92
N TYR A 317 29.10 -0.22 2.04
CA TYR A 317 29.21 0.67 3.19
C TYR A 317 30.37 1.64 2.97
N ASP A 318 30.14 2.90 3.33
CA ASP A 318 31.21 3.87 3.48
C ASP A 318 31.92 3.57 4.83
N VAL A 319 33.12 2.96 4.73
CA VAL A 319 33.93 2.47 5.88
C VAL A 319 34.94 3.53 6.28
#